data_7e8d44861e5855f14181816a2316c1b0
#
_entry.id   7e8d44861e5855f14181816a2316c1b0
#
_cell.length_a   1.000
_cell.length_b   1.000
_cell.length_c   1.000
_cell.angle_alpha   90.00
_cell.angle_beta   90.00
_cell.angle_gamma   90.00
#
_symmetry.space_group_name_H-M   'P 1'
#
loop_
_entity.id
_entity.type
_entity.pdbx_description
1 polymer ?
#
loop_
_entity_poly.entity_id
_entity_poly.type
_entity_poly.pdbx_seq_one_letter_code
_entity_poly.pdbx_strand_id
1 'polypeptide(L)'
;MIKIEKRNDVPTTFYFLTPFIAIFLTIIGGGIIFYFLGFNPIEALKFFFVTPISNLYGFSELLLKATPLCLIAIGLSFCFKSNNWNIGAEGQLTFGAIVGGGVALLFYDQEGFYILPTIIIAGALGGMFFALIPAVLKTYFNTNEILVSLMLVYVSKLLLDYLVVGPWSNPEGFNFPETRQFSNSARMPLLFEGLRIHAGIFLALLAVMLSWFVLYKTYLGFQIKVSGLSLKTAKYAGFKGKTMILVVFMISGACAGLAGVGEITGPIGQLHRMISPDYGFTAIIVAFLGRLNPFGIIFASLIVALTYLGAETAQIFLQIPKYTGQVFQGCLLYTSDAADDLWC
;
A
#
# COMPACT_ATOMS: atom_id res chain seq x y z
N MET A 1 -29.55 10.55 -33.05
CA MET A 1 -29.20 9.52 -32.03
C MET A 1 -27.71 9.58 -31.79
N ILE A 2 -27.28 9.85 -30.58
CA ILE A 2 -25.88 9.78 -30.19
C ILE A 2 -25.54 8.29 -30.07
N LYS A 3 -24.60 7.80 -30.89
CA LYS A 3 -24.14 6.42 -30.88
C LYS A 3 -22.84 6.38 -30.09
N ILE A 4 -22.83 5.69 -28.96
CA ILE A 4 -21.62 5.50 -28.16
C ILE A 4 -20.93 4.25 -28.71
N GLU A 5 -19.74 4.42 -29.29
CA GLU A 5 -18.92 3.32 -29.80
C GLU A 5 -17.60 3.29 -29.01
N LYS A 6 -17.16 2.08 -28.67
CA LYS A 6 -15.88 1.87 -27.99
C LYS A 6 -14.72 2.31 -28.89
N ARG A 7 -13.90 3.22 -28.41
CA ARG A 7 -12.75 3.72 -29.16
C ARG A 7 -11.55 2.76 -29.00
N ASN A 8 -10.95 2.35 -30.09
CA ASN A 8 -9.84 1.40 -30.06
C ASN A 8 -8.49 2.06 -29.71
N ASP A 9 -8.34 3.36 -29.98
CA ASP A 9 -7.11 4.12 -29.71
C ASP A 9 -7.42 5.36 -28.85
N VAL A 10 -6.86 5.40 -27.65
CA VAL A 10 -6.97 6.55 -26.75
C VAL A 10 -5.79 7.49 -27.04
N PRO A 11 -6.02 8.78 -27.38
CA PRO A 11 -4.94 9.75 -27.56
C PRO A 11 -4.09 9.86 -26.28
N THR A 12 -2.78 9.90 -26.44
CA THR A 12 -1.82 10.00 -25.32
C THR A 12 -2.09 11.16 -24.37
N THR A 13 -2.66 12.26 -24.88
CA THR A 13 -3.04 13.43 -24.09
C THR A 13 -4.11 13.07 -23.02
N PHE A 14 -5.11 12.28 -23.39
CA PHE A 14 -6.15 11.86 -22.45
C PHE A 14 -5.60 10.88 -21.41
N TYR A 15 -4.64 10.06 -21.79
CA TYR A 15 -3.97 9.16 -20.87
C TYR A 15 -3.33 9.89 -19.67
N PHE A 16 -2.73 11.05 -19.90
CA PHE A 16 -2.16 11.88 -18.84
C PHE A 16 -3.21 12.76 -18.12
N LEU A 17 -4.30 13.12 -18.79
CA LEU A 17 -5.31 14.03 -18.24
C LEU A 17 -6.28 13.33 -17.28
N THR A 18 -6.53 12.03 -17.46
CA THR A 18 -7.50 11.24 -16.66
C THR A 18 -7.28 11.34 -15.14
N PRO A 19 -6.06 11.18 -14.59
CA PRO A 19 -5.85 11.30 -13.14
C PRO A 19 -6.20 12.69 -12.59
N PHE A 20 -5.93 13.75 -13.37
CA PHE A 20 -6.27 15.12 -12.96
C PHE A 20 -7.77 15.37 -12.96
N ILE A 21 -8.49 14.83 -13.94
CA ILE A 21 -9.95 14.88 -14.00
C ILE A 21 -10.54 14.12 -12.80
N ALA A 22 -10.02 12.94 -12.49
CA ALA A 22 -10.46 12.15 -11.34
C ALA A 22 -10.29 12.92 -10.01
N ILE A 23 -9.13 13.56 -9.81
CA ILE A 23 -8.87 14.40 -8.63
C ILE A 23 -9.85 15.57 -8.58
N PHE A 24 -10.07 16.27 -9.69
CA PHE A 24 -10.98 17.42 -9.78
C PHE A 24 -12.42 17.02 -9.44
N LEU A 25 -12.92 15.91 -10.01
CA LEU A 25 -14.25 15.38 -9.70
C LEU A 25 -14.37 14.96 -8.23
N THR A 26 -13.32 14.37 -7.68
CA THR A 26 -13.29 14.01 -6.25
C THR A 26 -13.36 15.23 -5.34
N ILE A 27 -12.69 16.33 -5.69
CA ILE A 27 -12.74 17.59 -4.95
C ILE A 27 -14.17 18.17 -4.98
N ILE A 28 -14.82 18.15 -6.15
CA ILE A 28 -16.19 18.60 -6.29
C ILE A 28 -17.14 17.72 -5.46
N GLY A 29 -17.02 16.39 -5.59
CA GLY A 29 -17.83 15.43 -4.82
C GLY A 29 -17.64 15.61 -3.31
N GLY A 30 -16.39 15.80 -2.86
CA GLY A 30 -16.09 16.09 -1.47
C GLY A 30 -16.67 17.42 -0.99
N GLY A 31 -16.64 18.45 -1.82
CA GLY A 31 -17.28 19.74 -1.53
C GLY A 31 -18.80 19.61 -1.34
N ILE A 32 -19.44 18.82 -2.18
CA ILE A 32 -20.88 18.50 -2.07
C ILE A 32 -21.17 17.77 -0.75
N ILE A 33 -20.35 16.79 -0.38
CA ILE A 33 -20.49 16.04 0.88
C ILE A 33 -20.36 16.98 2.08
N PHE A 34 -19.33 17.86 2.11
CA PHE A 34 -19.17 18.83 3.19
C PHE A 34 -20.36 19.82 3.28
N TYR A 35 -20.91 20.23 2.15
CA TYR A 35 -22.11 21.06 2.13
C TYR A 35 -23.32 20.36 2.79
N PHE A 36 -23.56 19.09 2.47
CA PHE A 36 -24.64 18.33 3.10
C PHE A 36 -24.39 18.04 4.59
N LEU A 37 -23.14 18.01 5.03
CA LEU A 37 -22.78 17.91 6.44
C LEU A 37 -22.93 19.23 7.21
N GLY A 38 -23.32 20.33 6.55
CA GLY A 38 -23.53 21.64 7.16
C GLY A 38 -22.26 22.49 7.31
N PHE A 39 -21.15 22.11 6.65
CA PHE A 39 -19.92 22.88 6.67
C PHE A 39 -19.78 23.75 5.42
N ASN A 40 -19.01 24.85 5.54
CA ASN A 40 -18.61 25.62 4.36
C ASN A 40 -17.65 24.77 3.50
N PRO A 41 -18.02 24.40 2.25
CA PRO A 41 -17.22 23.49 1.43
C PRO A 41 -15.80 23.97 1.17
N ILE A 42 -15.63 25.28 0.96
CA ILE A 42 -14.31 25.87 0.67
C ILE A 42 -13.39 25.77 1.90
N GLU A 43 -13.91 26.07 3.06
CA GLU A 43 -13.16 26.00 4.31
C GLU A 43 -12.83 24.55 4.68
N ALA A 44 -13.78 23.64 4.54
CA ALA A 44 -13.58 22.21 4.77
C ALA A 44 -12.54 21.61 3.82
N LEU A 45 -12.60 21.94 2.53
CA LEU A 45 -11.60 21.52 1.55
C LEU A 45 -10.21 22.10 1.84
N LYS A 46 -10.12 23.35 2.35
CA LYS A 46 -8.85 23.93 2.79
C LYS A 46 -8.26 23.15 3.97
N PHE A 47 -9.05 22.80 4.98
CA PHE A 47 -8.59 21.96 6.09
C PHE A 47 -8.19 20.58 5.64
N PHE A 48 -8.83 20.03 4.61
CA PHE A 48 -8.57 18.69 4.11
C PHE A 48 -7.33 18.59 3.21
N PHE A 49 -7.10 19.56 2.32
CA PHE A 49 -6.05 19.47 1.32
C PHE A 49 -4.86 20.42 1.54
N VAL A 50 -5.10 21.59 2.15
CA VAL A 50 -4.06 22.63 2.27
C VAL A 50 -3.41 22.62 3.65
N THR A 51 -4.21 22.59 4.70
CA THR A 51 -3.72 22.64 6.08
C THR A 51 -2.72 21.53 6.43
N PRO A 52 -2.92 20.26 6.01
CA PRO A 52 -1.99 19.18 6.33
C PRO A 52 -0.56 19.39 5.81
N ILE A 53 -0.41 20.11 4.70
CA ILE A 53 0.88 20.33 4.04
C ILE A 53 1.42 21.76 4.23
N SER A 54 0.76 22.60 5.03
CA SER A 54 1.16 24.00 5.25
C SER A 54 2.46 24.15 6.04
N ASN A 55 2.83 23.14 6.83
CA ASN A 55 4.01 23.12 7.69
C ASN A 55 4.98 22.02 7.25
N LEU A 56 6.28 22.23 7.54
CA LEU A 56 7.31 21.22 7.25
C LEU A 56 7.03 19.87 7.96
N TYR A 57 6.49 19.92 9.18
CA TYR A 57 6.08 18.73 9.90
C TYR A 57 4.96 17.98 9.16
N GLY A 58 3.92 18.66 8.71
CA GLY A 58 2.82 18.05 7.95
C GLY A 58 3.30 17.46 6.61
N PHE A 59 4.24 18.14 5.93
CA PHE A 59 4.86 17.55 4.73
C PHE A 59 5.68 16.30 5.06
N SER A 60 6.33 16.25 6.21
CA SER A 60 7.03 15.05 6.68
C SER A 60 6.08 13.88 6.96
N GLU A 61 4.93 14.15 7.58
CA GLU A 61 3.88 13.14 7.81
C GLU A 61 3.28 12.63 6.48
N LEU A 62 3.16 13.51 5.48
CA LEU A 62 2.73 13.12 4.14
C LEU A 62 3.68 12.08 3.53
N LEU A 63 4.98 12.33 3.56
CA LEU A 63 5.98 11.39 3.05
C LEU A 63 6.01 10.09 3.86
N LEU A 64 5.82 10.18 5.17
CA LEU A 64 5.76 9.03 6.06
C LEU A 64 4.61 8.09 5.66
N LYS A 65 3.39 8.62 5.48
CA LYS A 65 2.22 7.82 5.07
C LYS A 65 2.28 7.37 3.60
N ALA A 66 2.91 8.14 2.72
CA ALA A 66 3.08 7.78 1.31
C ALA A 66 4.05 6.60 1.12
N THR A 67 5.04 6.43 2.00
CA THR A 67 6.06 5.39 1.90
C THR A 67 5.49 3.97 1.87
N PRO A 68 4.70 3.50 2.86
CA PRO A 68 4.11 2.16 2.85
C PRO A 68 3.12 1.98 1.70
N LEU A 69 2.30 3.00 1.39
CA LEU A 69 1.37 2.97 0.26
C LEU A 69 2.10 2.75 -1.07
N CYS A 70 3.22 3.47 -1.29
CA CYS A 70 4.05 3.33 -2.47
C CYS A 70 4.65 1.93 -2.57
N LEU A 71 5.25 1.40 -1.49
CA LEU A 71 5.84 0.06 -1.46
C LEU A 71 4.83 -1.03 -1.83
N ILE A 72 3.66 -1.01 -1.19
CA ILE A 72 2.62 -2.02 -1.44
C ILE A 72 2.08 -1.89 -2.86
N ALA A 73 1.76 -0.66 -3.33
CA ALA A 73 1.21 -0.42 -4.65
C ALA A 73 2.17 -0.85 -5.78
N ILE A 74 3.49 -0.66 -5.58
CA ILE A 74 4.50 -1.17 -6.49
C ILE A 74 4.45 -2.70 -6.56
N GLY A 75 4.41 -3.38 -5.42
CA GLY A 75 4.27 -4.84 -5.38
C GLY A 75 3.01 -5.31 -6.09
N LEU A 76 1.86 -4.69 -5.81
CA LEU A 76 0.58 -4.98 -6.44
C LEU A 76 0.59 -4.76 -7.96
N SER A 77 1.36 -3.78 -8.45
CA SER A 77 1.46 -3.49 -9.90
C SER A 77 1.96 -4.69 -10.71
N PHE A 78 2.82 -5.54 -10.15
CA PHE A 78 3.27 -6.78 -10.79
C PHE A 78 2.14 -7.80 -10.93
N CYS A 79 1.34 -7.95 -9.87
CA CYS A 79 0.18 -8.83 -9.88
C CYS A 79 -0.87 -8.38 -10.89
N PHE A 80 -1.27 -7.11 -10.84
CA PHE A 80 -2.32 -6.58 -11.73
C PHE A 80 -1.90 -6.53 -13.20
N LYS A 81 -0.63 -6.20 -13.49
CA LYS A 81 -0.11 -6.29 -14.87
C LYS A 81 -0.10 -7.70 -15.44
N SER A 82 -0.04 -8.72 -14.60
CA SER A 82 -0.13 -10.12 -15.02
C SER A 82 -1.57 -10.68 -14.96
N ASN A 83 -2.56 -9.82 -14.73
CA ASN A 83 -3.98 -10.17 -14.53
C ASN A 83 -4.19 -11.17 -13.39
N ASN A 84 -3.44 -11.00 -12.30
CA ASN A 84 -3.60 -11.74 -11.05
C ASN A 84 -4.02 -10.78 -9.95
N TRP A 85 -5.10 -11.12 -9.23
CA TRP A 85 -5.71 -10.22 -8.25
C TRP A 85 -5.26 -10.57 -6.83
N ASN A 86 -4.23 -9.86 -6.33
CA ASN A 86 -3.78 -9.96 -4.95
C ASN A 86 -4.48 -8.90 -4.09
N ILE A 87 -5.56 -9.25 -3.40
CA ILE A 87 -6.27 -8.36 -2.48
C ILE A 87 -5.75 -8.53 -1.03
N GLY A 88 -4.87 -9.49 -0.79
CA GLY A 88 -4.34 -9.83 0.52
C GLY A 88 -3.13 -9.02 0.98
N ALA A 89 -2.80 -7.92 0.32
CA ALA A 89 -1.61 -7.12 0.64
C ALA A 89 -1.59 -6.62 2.10
N GLU A 90 -2.76 -6.32 2.68
CA GLU A 90 -2.90 -5.94 4.10
C GLU A 90 -2.48 -7.08 5.03
N GLY A 91 -2.87 -8.32 4.72
CA GLY A 91 -2.44 -9.49 5.47
C GLY A 91 -0.96 -9.81 5.32
N GLN A 92 -0.41 -9.56 4.13
CA GLN A 92 1.02 -9.74 3.84
C GLN A 92 1.87 -8.69 4.56
N LEU A 93 1.38 -7.45 4.66
CA LEU A 93 1.97 -6.39 5.47
C LEU A 93 1.99 -6.80 6.95
N THR A 94 0.82 -7.18 7.47
CA THR A 94 0.66 -7.59 8.89
C THR A 94 1.55 -8.78 9.22
N PHE A 95 1.59 -9.82 8.36
CA PHE A 95 2.42 -10.99 8.59
C PHE A 95 3.92 -10.67 8.47
N GLY A 96 4.30 -9.80 7.53
CA GLY A 96 5.67 -9.29 7.42
C GLY A 96 6.09 -8.52 8.68
N ALA A 97 5.19 -7.69 9.23
CA ALA A 97 5.40 -7.00 10.50
C ALA A 97 5.51 -7.98 11.69
N ILE A 98 4.70 -9.05 11.73
CA ILE A 98 4.81 -10.10 12.76
C ILE A 98 6.18 -10.75 12.71
N VAL A 99 6.63 -11.19 11.53
CA VAL A 99 7.91 -11.89 11.38
C VAL A 99 9.09 -10.93 11.68
N GLY A 100 9.06 -9.72 11.13
CA GLY A 100 10.08 -8.70 11.40
C GLY A 100 10.11 -8.28 12.87
N GLY A 101 8.93 -8.03 13.45
CA GLY A 101 8.80 -7.69 14.88
C GLY A 101 9.23 -8.82 15.81
N GLY A 102 8.93 -10.08 15.45
CA GLY A 102 9.41 -11.25 16.18
C GLY A 102 10.95 -11.30 16.22
N VAL A 103 11.60 -11.02 15.08
CA VAL A 103 13.06 -10.91 15.03
C VAL A 103 13.56 -9.74 15.88
N ALA A 104 12.89 -8.58 15.84
CA ALA A 104 13.25 -7.44 16.68
C ALA A 104 13.15 -7.77 18.19
N LEU A 105 12.15 -8.55 18.62
CA LEU A 105 12.03 -8.99 20.00
C LEU A 105 13.07 -10.03 20.39
N LEU A 106 13.49 -10.94 19.48
CA LEU A 106 14.54 -11.91 19.73
C LEU A 106 15.91 -11.24 19.95
N PHE A 107 16.16 -10.11 19.29
CA PHE A 107 17.39 -9.33 19.43
C PHE A 107 17.24 -8.15 20.41
N TYR A 108 16.24 -8.18 21.29
CA TYR A 108 15.91 -7.04 22.18
C TYR A 108 17.09 -6.59 23.04
N ASP A 109 17.85 -7.53 23.60
CA ASP A 109 18.98 -7.28 24.50
C ASP A 109 20.33 -7.10 23.76
N GLN A 110 20.30 -7.11 22.40
CA GLN A 110 21.51 -7.00 21.59
C GLN A 110 21.55 -5.65 20.89
N GLU A 111 22.77 -5.13 20.77
CA GLU A 111 23.04 -3.94 19.97
C GLU A 111 23.95 -4.30 18.79
N GLY A 112 23.59 -3.82 17.60
CA GLY A 112 24.41 -4.08 16.41
C GLY A 112 23.76 -3.56 15.13
N PHE A 113 24.59 -3.11 14.19
CA PHE A 113 24.14 -2.60 12.90
C PHE A 113 23.46 -3.66 12.01
N TYR A 114 23.69 -4.95 12.28
CA TYR A 114 23.12 -6.08 11.52
C TYR A 114 21.65 -6.35 11.87
N ILE A 115 21.14 -5.85 13.00
CA ILE A 115 19.81 -6.14 13.50
C ILE A 115 18.74 -5.60 12.56
N LEU A 116 18.81 -4.31 12.20
CA LEU A 116 17.85 -3.69 11.30
C LEU A 116 17.81 -4.35 9.91
N PRO A 117 18.92 -4.61 9.20
CA PRO A 117 18.92 -5.38 7.96
C PRO A 117 18.30 -6.77 8.09
N THR A 118 18.56 -7.48 9.21
CA THR A 118 17.96 -8.80 9.46
C THR A 118 16.44 -8.70 9.60
N ILE A 119 15.93 -7.69 10.33
CA ILE A 119 14.50 -7.43 10.48
C ILE A 119 13.85 -7.14 9.12
N ILE A 120 14.49 -6.29 8.29
CA ILE A 120 14.00 -5.94 6.95
C ILE A 120 13.89 -7.18 6.06
N ILE A 121 14.94 -8.02 6.04
CA ILE A 121 14.94 -9.27 5.26
C ILE A 121 13.88 -10.24 5.79
N ALA A 122 13.80 -10.42 7.11
CA ALA A 122 12.84 -11.31 7.74
C ALA A 122 11.39 -10.89 7.43
N GLY A 123 11.07 -9.61 7.50
CA GLY A 123 9.75 -9.10 7.18
C GLY A 123 9.41 -9.23 5.69
N ALA A 124 10.37 -8.98 4.79
CA ALA A 124 10.19 -9.22 3.36
C ALA A 124 9.90 -10.69 3.07
N LEU A 125 10.66 -11.61 3.68
CA LEU A 125 10.44 -13.06 3.55
C LEU A 125 9.12 -13.49 4.18
N GLY A 126 8.72 -12.92 5.31
CA GLY A 126 7.43 -13.16 5.95
C GLY A 126 6.27 -12.81 5.02
N GLY A 127 6.26 -11.59 4.48
CA GLY A 127 5.25 -11.14 3.52
C GLY A 127 5.25 -11.99 2.24
N MET A 128 6.43 -12.36 1.73
CA MET A 128 6.60 -13.24 0.57
C MET A 128 6.01 -14.63 0.83
N PHE A 129 6.32 -15.23 1.96
CA PHE A 129 5.80 -16.55 2.35
C PHE A 129 4.27 -16.53 2.46
N PHE A 130 3.72 -15.48 3.09
CA PHE A 130 2.27 -15.35 3.24
C PHE A 130 1.55 -15.16 1.90
N ALA A 131 2.16 -14.43 0.97
CA ALA A 131 1.65 -14.26 -0.40
C ALA A 131 1.71 -15.55 -1.23
N LEU A 132 2.63 -16.46 -0.93
CA LEU A 132 2.71 -17.75 -1.61
C LEU A 132 1.50 -18.63 -1.36
N ILE A 133 0.83 -18.54 -0.21
CA ILE A 133 -0.33 -19.35 0.12
C ILE A 133 -1.43 -19.23 -0.95
N PRO A 134 -2.00 -18.04 -1.22
CA PRO A 134 -3.02 -17.88 -2.26
C PRO A 134 -2.48 -18.20 -3.66
N ALA A 135 -1.20 -17.92 -3.93
CA ALA A 135 -0.58 -18.19 -5.22
C ALA A 135 -0.48 -19.70 -5.50
N VAL A 136 -0.08 -20.50 -4.51
CA VAL A 136 -0.01 -21.96 -4.60
C VAL A 136 -1.41 -22.55 -4.74
N LEU A 137 -2.37 -22.12 -3.94
CA LEU A 137 -3.75 -22.59 -4.01
C LEU A 137 -4.38 -22.27 -5.37
N LYS A 138 -4.16 -21.09 -5.93
CA LYS A 138 -4.59 -20.75 -7.29
C LYS A 138 -3.92 -21.66 -8.32
N THR A 139 -2.61 -21.83 -8.22
CA THR A 139 -1.80 -22.49 -9.26
C THR A 139 -2.04 -23.99 -9.34
N TYR A 140 -2.23 -24.66 -8.20
CA TYR A 140 -2.33 -26.11 -8.11
C TYR A 140 -3.75 -26.60 -7.88
N PHE A 141 -4.59 -25.83 -7.18
CA PHE A 141 -5.96 -26.20 -6.82
C PHE A 141 -7.03 -25.40 -7.53
N ASN A 142 -6.65 -24.46 -8.41
CA ASN A 142 -7.58 -23.60 -9.15
C ASN A 142 -8.56 -22.81 -8.26
N THR A 143 -8.15 -22.46 -7.04
CA THR A 143 -8.96 -21.67 -6.13
C THR A 143 -9.01 -20.21 -6.57
N ASN A 144 -10.04 -19.48 -6.09
CA ASN A 144 -10.14 -18.05 -6.32
C ASN A 144 -9.16 -17.32 -5.41
N GLU A 145 -8.13 -16.69 -5.98
CA GLU A 145 -7.09 -15.97 -5.26
C GLU A 145 -7.61 -14.76 -4.48
N ILE A 146 -8.69 -14.12 -4.97
CA ILE A 146 -9.33 -12.97 -4.32
C ILE A 146 -9.87 -13.38 -2.96
N LEU A 147 -10.68 -14.45 -2.93
CA LEU A 147 -11.30 -14.92 -1.70
C LEU A 147 -10.25 -15.45 -0.71
N VAL A 148 -9.29 -16.26 -1.20
CA VAL A 148 -8.24 -16.82 -0.34
C VAL A 148 -7.38 -15.70 0.27
N SER A 149 -6.93 -14.75 -0.55
CA SER A 149 -6.08 -13.67 -0.06
C SER A 149 -6.82 -12.76 0.93
N LEU A 150 -8.11 -12.49 0.70
CA LEU A 150 -8.95 -11.71 1.62
C LEU A 150 -9.15 -12.44 2.97
N MET A 151 -9.43 -13.75 2.95
CA MET A 151 -9.57 -14.54 4.19
C MET A 151 -8.26 -14.54 5.00
N LEU A 152 -7.12 -14.63 4.32
CA LEU A 152 -5.81 -14.58 4.97
C LEU A 152 -5.53 -13.23 5.66
N VAL A 153 -6.13 -12.11 5.21
CA VAL A 153 -6.03 -10.83 5.94
C VAL A 153 -6.57 -10.97 7.36
N TYR A 154 -7.75 -11.58 7.51
CA TYR A 154 -8.33 -11.79 8.84
C TYR A 154 -7.48 -12.74 9.68
N VAL A 155 -6.94 -13.80 9.07
CA VAL A 155 -6.04 -14.73 9.77
C VAL A 155 -4.81 -14.02 10.31
N SER A 156 -4.17 -13.15 9.51
CA SER A 156 -2.99 -12.40 9.95
C SER A 156 -3.30 -11.39 11.06
N LYS A 157 -4.44 -10.69 10.97
CA LYS A 157 -4.90 -9.75 12.03
C LYS A 157 -5.20 -10.48 13.34
N LEU A 158 -5.88 -11.61 13.28
CA LEU A 158 -6.15 -12.44 14.47
C LEU A 158 -4.87 -13.05 15.07
N LEU A 159 -3.93 -13.47 14.22
CA LEU A 159 -2.63 -13.95 14.68
C LEU A 159 -1.83 -12.85 15.38
N LEU A 160 -1.81 -11.64 14.82
CA LEU A 160 -1.19 -10.48 15.46
C LEU A 160 -1.81 -10.20 16.82
N ASP A 161 -3.13 -10.20 16.90
CA ASP A 161 -3.88 -9.96 18.15
C ASP A 161 -3.53 -11.00 19.20
N TYR A 162 -3.51 -12.28 18.83
CA TYR A 162 -3.11 -13.37 19.71
C TYR A 162 -1.68 -13.20 20.25
N LEU A 163 -0.73 -12.83 19.39
CA LEU A 163 0.67 -12.65 19.77
C LEU A 163 0.87 -11.47 20.71
N VAL A 164 0.23 -10.34 20.42
CA VAL A 164 0.42 -9.07 21.15
C VAL A 164 -0.30 -9.12 22.51
N VAL A 165 -1.44 -9.79 22.60
CA VAL A 165 -2.17 -9.95 23.88
C VAL A 165 -1.59 -11.07 24.73
N GLY A 166 -1.02 -12.11 24.09
CA GLY A 166 -0.52 -13.30 24.73
C GLY A 166 1.01 -13.31 24.92
N PRO A 167 1.74 -14.14 24.13
CA PRO A 167 3.15 -14.45 24.42
C PRO A 167 4.12 -13.27 24.26
N TRP A 168 3.74 -12.23 23.47
CA TRP A 168 4.60 -11.07 23.20
C TRP A 168 4.14 -9.80 23.92
N SER A 169 3.16 -9.92 24.83
CA SER A 169 2.66 -8.77 25.59
C SER A 169 3.78 -8.12 26.41
N ASN A 170 3.73 -6.81 26.54
CA ASN A 170 4.67 -6.07 27.36
C ASN A 170 4.36 -6.31 28.85
N PRO A 171 5.27 -6.91 29.65
CA PRO A 171 5.06 -7.15 31.08
C PRO A 171 4.84 -5.87 31.90
N GLU A 172 5.37 -4.73 31.42
CA GLU A 172 5.27 -3.42 32.08
C GLU A 172 4.16 -2.55 31.48
N GLY A 173 3.42 -3.07 30.48
CA GLY A 173 2.45 -2.31 29.70
C GLY A 173 1.03 -2.21 30.28
N PHE A 174 0.81 -2.49 31.58
CA PHE A 174 -0.50 -2.38 32.24
C PHE A 174 -1.65 -3.09 31.51
N ASN A 175 -1.39 -4.24 30.88
CA ASN A 175 -2.31 -5.00 30.02
C ASN A 175 -2.77 -4.29 28.74
N PHE A 176 -2.08 -3.24 28.29
CA PHE A 176 -2.30 -2.73 26.93
C PHE A 176 -1.84 -3.76 25.91
N PRO A 177 -2.58 -3.96 24.81
CA PRO A 177 -2.26 -4.93 23.77
C PRO A 177 -1.11 -4.45 22.87
N GLU A 178 0.10 -4.44 23.42
CA GLU A 178 1.32 -3.98 22.78
C GLU A 178 2.53 -4.79 23.23
N THR A 179 3.55 -4.88 22.39
CA THR A 179 4.82 -5.52 22.74
C THR A 179 5.75 -4.51 23.42
N ARG A 180 6.88 -4.99 23.96
CA ARG A 180 7.97 -4.09 24.37
C ARG A 180 8.40 -3.22 23.22
N GLN A 181 8.82 -1.99 23.51
CA GLN A 181 9.41 -1.09 22.51
C GLN A 181 10.72 -1.66 22.00
N PHE A 182 10.92 -1.62 20.68
CA PHE A 182 12.13 -2.14 20.06
C PHE A 182 13.38 -1.35 20.49
N SER A 183 14.53 -2.03 20.57
CA SER A 183 15.81 -1.41 20.83
C SER A 183 16.15 -0.35 19.76
N ASN A 184 17.01 0.61 20.09
CA ASN A 184 17.44 1.63 19.13
C ASN A 184 18.08 1.04 17.87
N SER A 185 18.78 -0.09 18.00
CA SER A 185 19.38 -0.81 16.89
C SER A 185 18.36 -1.47 15.94
N ALA A 186 17.13 -1.70 16.40
CA ALA A 186 16.04 -2.28 15.63
C ALA A 186 15.15 -1.23 14.96
N ARG A 187 15.32 0.06 15.29
CA ARG A 187 14.55 1.16 14.73
C ARG A 187 15.23 1.73 13.50
N MET A 188 14.41 2.15 12.54
CA MET A 188 14.90 2.90 11.38
C MET A 188 15.41 4.28 11.81
N PRO A 189 16.63 4.67 11.34
CA PRO A 189 17.16 5.98 11.66
C PRO A 189 16.27 7.09 11.08
N LEU A 190 16.01 8.11 11.89
CA LEU A 190 15.34 9.33 11.45
C LEU A 190 16.28 10.13 10.55
N LEU A 191 15.76 10.71 9.48
CA LEU A 191 16.56 11.50 8.53
C LEU A 191 16.80 12.93 9.01
N PHE A 192 15.89 13.48 9.79
CA PHE A 192 15.98 14.83 10.31
C PHE A 192 15.51 14.87 11.76
N GLU A 193 16.23 15.58 12.60
CA GLU A 193 15.83 15.84 13.98
C GLU A 193 14.52 16.67 14.02
N GLY A 194 13.57 16.24 14.83
CA GLY A 194 12.26 16.89 14.94
C GLY A 194 11.23 16.51 13.88
N LEU A 195 11.58 15.68 12.89
CA LEU A 195 10.66 15.12 11.90
C LEU A 195 10.57 13.60 12.07
N ARG A 196 9.45 13.01 11.66
CA ARG A 196 9.22 11.57 11.78
C ARG A 196 9.60 10.76 10.53
N ILE A 197 10.17 11.43 9.53
CA ILE A 197 10.66 10.75 8.31
C ILE A 197 11.85 9.85 8.69
N HIS A 198 11.77 8.59 8.30
CA HIS A 198 12.79 7.59 8.54
C HIS A 198 13.35 7.01 7.23
N ALA A 199 14.44 6.25 7.33
CA ALA A 199 15.16 5.68 6.19
C ALA A 199 14.29 4.74 5.29
N GLY A 200 13.10 4.35 5.71
CA GLY A 200 12.16 3.56 4.91
C GLY A 200 11.79 4.19 3.56
N ILE A 201 11.88 5.53 3.44
CA ILE A 201 11.64 6.22 2.16
C ILE A 201 12.65 5.78 1.08
N PHE A 202 13.90 5.49 1.47
CA PHE A 202 14.91 4.99 0.52
C PHE A 202 14.57 3.58 0.05
N LEU A 203 13.95 2.73 0.90
CA LEU A 203 13.46 1.42 0.50
C LEU A 203 12.33 1.56 -0.54
N ALA A 204 11.42 2.52 -0.35
CA ALA A 204 10.36 2.78 -1.32
C ALA A 204 10.92 3.26 -2.66
N LEU A 205 11.85 4.22 -2.65
CA LEU A 205 12.51 4.71 -3.86
C LEU A 205 13.31 3.61 -4.57
N LEU A 206 14.02 2.78 -3.82
CA LEU A 206 14.73 1.62 -4.37
C LEU A 206 13.74 0.64 -5.02
N ALA A 207 12.61 0.33 -4.36
CA ALA A 207 11.57 -0.54 -4.92
C ALA A 207 10.98 0.05 -6.21
N VAL A 208 10.77 1.37 -6.29
CA VAL A 208 10.34 2.06 -7.52
C VAL A 208 11.35 1.84 -8.64
N MET A 209 12.62 2.11 -8.39
CA MET A 209 13.67 1.97 -9.39
C MET A 209 13.85 0.53 -9.86
N LEU A 210 13.84 -0.43 -8.92
CA LEU A 210 13.91 -1.86 -9.23
C LEU A 210 12.68 -2.31 -10.04
N SER A 211 11.49 -1.87 -9.66
CA SER A 211 10.27 -2.24 -10.38
C SER A 211 10.25 -1.66 -11.80
N TRP A 212 10.69 -0.41 -11.97
CA TRP A 212 10.86 0.17 -13.30
C TRP A 212 11.85 -0.63 -14.14
N PHE A 213 13.00 -0.97 -13.58
CA PHE A 213 14.00 -1.76 -14.27
C PHE A 213 13.46 -3.14 -14.65
N VAL A 214 12.84 -3.85 -13.71
CA VAL A 214 12.28 -5.19 -13.95
C VAL A 214 11.17 -5.15 -15.01
N LEU A 215 10.20 -4.24 -14.90
CA LEU A 215 9.03 -4.18 -15.79
C LEU A 215 9.36 -3.72 -17.21
N TYR A 216 10.37 -2.86 -17.38
CA TYR A 216 10.65 -2.25 -18.68
C TYR A 216 11.96 -2.68 -19.33
N LYS A 217 12.91 -3.23 -18.56
CA LYS A 217 14.24 -3.58 -19.07
C LYS A 217 14.57 -5.07 -18.99
N THR A 218 13.71 -5.92 -18.36
CA THR A 218 13.99 -7.34 -18.21
C THR A 218 13.01 -8.21 -18.98
N TYR A 219 13.45 -9.45 -19.25
CA TYR A 219 12.63 -10.49 -19.86
C TYR A 219 11.42 -10.87 -18.98
N LEU A 220 11.58 -10.85 -17.65
CA LEU A 220 10.51 -11.10 -16.70
C LEU A 220 9.37 -10.07 -16.84
N GLY A 221 9.68 -8.79 -17.00
CA GLY A 221 8.69 -7.75 -17.24
C GLY A 221 7.92 -7.96 -18.56
N PHE A 222 8.61 -8.42 -19.61
CA PHE A 222 7.96 -8.80 -20.86
C PHE A 222 6.99 -9.98 -20.65
N GLN A 223 7.42 -11.03 -19.95
CA GLN A 223 6.56 -12.18 -19.64
C GLN A 223 5.30 -11.78 -18.84
N ILE A 224 5.46 -10.90 -17.84
CA ILE A 224 4.35 -10.35 -17.04
C ILE A 224 3.33 -9.66 -17.93
N LYS A 225 3.78 -8.76 -18.81
CA LYS A 225 2.91 -8.04 -19.77
C LYS A 225 2.15 -9.00 -20.69
N VAL A 226 2.85 -9.92 -21.32
CA VAL A 226 2.24 -10.88 -22.27
C VAL A 226 1.23 -11.79 -21.57
N SER A 227 1.57 -12.26 -20.35
CA SER A 227 0.67 -13.09 -19.56
C SER A 227 -0.60 -12.37 -19.14
N GLY A 228 -0.51 -11.06 -18.87
CA GLY A 228 -1.65 -10.20 -18.53
C GLY A 228 -2.58 -9.93 -19.73
N LEU A 229 -2.01 -9.75 -20.92
CA LEU A 229 -2.80 -9.51 -22.14
C LEU A 229 -3.50 -10.77 -22.64
N SER A 230 -2.82 -11.91 -22.65
CA SER A 230 -3.38 -13.17 -23.12
C SER A 230 -2.62 -14.39 -22.60
N LEU A 231 -3.26 -15.17 -21.75
CA LEU A 231 -2.72 -16.46 -21.27
C LEU A 231 -2.48 -17.45 -22.41
N LYS A 232 -3.30 -17.42 -23.48
CA LYS A 232 -3.11 -18.28 -24.65
C LYS A 232 -1.82 -17.92 -25.37
N THR A 233 -1.60 -16.65 -25.65
CA THR A 233 -0.37 -16.16 -26.30
C THR A 233 0.87 -16.47 -25.48
N ALA A 234 0.81 -16.27 -24.14
CA ALA A 234 1.90 -16.62 -23.22
C ALA A 234 2.26 -18.11 -23.30
N LYS A 235 1.27 -19.01 -23.35
CA LYS A 235 1.49 -20.46 -23.53
C LYS A 235 2.14 -20.78 -24.87
N TYR A 236 1.70 -20.15 -25.97
CA TYR A 236 2.32 -20.34 -27.30
C TYR A 236 3.78 -19.88 -27.30
N ALA A 237 4.11 -18.82 -26.59
CA ALA A 237 5.49 -18.34 -26.43
C ALA A 237 6.33 -19.22 -25.47
N GLY A 238 5.79 -20.30 -24.92
CA GLY A 238 6.47 -21.23 -24.02
C GLY A 238 6.63 -20.71 -22.58
N PHE A 239 5.88 -19.68 -22.18
CA PHE A 239 5.97 -19.13 -20.84
C PHE A 239 5.27 -20.02 -19.82
N LYS A 240 5.94 -20.26 -18.69
CA LYS A 240 5.41 -21.09 -17.60
C LYS A 240 4.45 -20.25 -16.74
N GLY A 241 3.16 -20.22 -17.09
CA GLY A 241 2.15 -19.41 -16.39
C GLY A 241 2.08 -19.68 -14.89
N LYS A 242 2.24 -20.93 -14.46
CA LYS A 242 2.27 -21.31 -13.03
C LYS A 242 3.41 -20.60 -12.27
N THR A 243 4.62 -20.63 -12.81
CA THR A 243 5.78 -19.96 -12.21
C THR A 243 5.59 -18.45 -12.17
N MET A 244 4.96 -17.88 -13.21
CA MET A 244 4.71 -16.45 -13.26
C MET A 244 3.78 -15.99 -12.14
N ILE A 245 2.69 -16.73 -11.87
CA ILE A 245 1.77 -16.44 -10.77
C ILE A 245 2.53 -16.43 -9.43
N LEU A 246 3.34 -17.47 -9.16
CA LEU A 246 4.12 -17.55 -7.92
C LEU A 246 5.06 -16.35 -7.77
N VAL A 247 5.82 -16.02 -8.83
CA VAL A 247 6.80 -14.93 -8.81
C VAL A 247 6.15 -13.57 -8.54
N VAL A 248 5.05 -13.23 -9.21
CA VAL A 248 4.40 -11.92 -9.01
C VAL A 248 3.78 -11.78 -7.62
N PHE A 249 3.23 -12.87 -7.06
CA PHE A 249 2.74 -12.86 -5.68
C PHE A 249 3.88 -12.74 -4.66
N MET A 250 5.01 -13.41 -4.91
CA MET A 250 6.20 -13.29 -4.05
C MET A 250 6.74 -11.85 -4.03
N ILE A 251 6.85 -11.21 -5.19
CA ILE A 251 7.28 -9.80 -5.28
C ILE A 251 6.29 -8.89 -4.54
N SER A 252 4.98 -9.10 -4.77
CA SER A 252 3.95 -8.33 -4.09
C SER A 252 4.01 -8.49 -2.57
N GLY A 253 4.13 -9.74 -2.10
CA GLY A 253 4.24 -10.02 -0.68
C GLY A 253 5.51 -9.48 -0.03
N ALA A 254 6.65 -9.54 -0.74
CA ALA A 254 7.89 -8.95 -0.26
C ALA A 254 7.77 -7.43 -0.07
N CYS A 255 7.20 -6.72 -1.04
CA CYS A 255 6.97 -5.28 -0.95
C CYS A 255 6.00 -4.93 0.20
N ALA A 256 4.91 -5.70 0.37
CA ALA A 256 3.98 -5.52 1.47
C ALA A 256 4.63 -5.80 2.84
N GLY A 257 5.44 -6.86 2.95
CA GLY A 257 6.19 -7.17 4.16
C GLY A 257 7.21 -6.09 4.53
N LEU A 258 7.91 -5.53 3.53
CA LEU A 258 8.79 -4.37 3.73
C LEU A 258 8.04 -3.14 4.25
N ALA A 259 6.82 -2.89 3.73
CA ALA A 259 5.98 -1.81 4.23
C ALA A 259 5.59 -2.03 5.71
N GLY A 260 5.24 -3.28 6.07
CA GLY A 260 4.91 -3.63 7.44
C GLY A 260 6.08 -3.46 8.41
N VAL A 261 7.30 -3.87 8.00
CA VAL A 261 8.52 -3.59 8.78
C VAL A 261 8.76 -2.10 8.89
N GLY A 262 8.58 -1.34 7.80
CA GLY A 262 8.73 0.11 7.79
C GLY A 262 7.85 0.79 8.85
N GLU A 263 6.61 0.33 9.02
CA GLU A 263 5.69 0.86 10.03
C GLU A 263 6.13 0.55 11.46
N ILE A 264 6.48 -0.71 11.75
CA ILE A 264 6.81 -1.12 13.11
C ILE A 264 8.21 -0.66 13.56
N THR A 265 9.16 -0.51 12.66
CA THR A 265 10.53 -0.05 12.99
C THR A 265 10.71 1.46 12.84
N GLY A 266 9.81 2.13 12.11
CA GLY A 266 9.80 3.57 11.90
C GLY A 266 8.95 4.31 12.94
N PRO A 267 7.69 4.68 12.58
CA PRO A 267 6.89 5.58 13.40
C PRO A 267 6.35 4.95 14.69
N ILE A 268 6.14 3.63 14.71
CA ILE A 268 5.47 2.95 15.83
C ILE A 268 6.50 2.50 16.88
N GLY A 269 7.56 1.82 16.47
CA GLY A 269 8.63 1.32 17.34
C GLY A 269 8.27 0.09 18.18
N GLN A 270 7.14 -0.57 17.91
CA GLN A 270 6.63 -1.77 18.60
C GLN A 270 5.53 -2.44 17.77
N LEU A 271 5.09 -3.62 18.16
CA LEU A 271 3.88 -4.24 17.62
C LEU A 271 2.67 -3.90 18.49
N HIS A 272 1.57 -3.53 17.85
CA HIS A 272 0.26 -3.36 18.49
C HIS A 272 -0.85 -3.86 17.55
N ARG A 273 -2.09 -3.93 18.01
CA ARG A 273 -3.24 -4.48 17.26
C ARG A 273 -3.49 -3.80 15.90
N MET A 274 -3.20 -2.51 15.80
CA MET A 274 -3.46 -1.69 14.61
C MET A 274 -2.16 -1.18 13.99
N ILE A 275 -1.39 -2.04 13.32
CA ILE A 275 -0.15 -1.64 12.64
C ILE A 275 -0.45 -0.75 11.43
N SER A 276 -1.54 -1.04 10.73
CA SER A 276 -1.91 -0.37 9.48
C SER A 276 -3.36 0.12 9.54
N PRO A 277 -3.65 1.35 9.11
CA PRO A 277 -5.01 1.81 8.87
C PRO A 277 -5.52 1.36 7.49
N ASP A 278 -5.43 0.06 7.17
CA ASP A 278 -5.83 -0.56 5.91
C ASP A 278 -5.04 -0.10 4.68
N TYR A 279 -3.73 0.17 4.85
CA TYR A 279 -2.84 0.58 3.75
C TYR A 279 -2.81 -0.41 2.60
N GLY A 280 -2.93 -1.72 2.86
CA GLY A 280 -2.92 -2.76 1.84
C GLY A 280 -4.11 -2.67 0.89
N PHE A 281 -5.31 -2.34 1.39
CA PHE A 281 -6.48 -2.11 0.55
C PHE A 281 -6.39 -0.78 -0.19
N THR A 282 -5.97 0.27 0.49
CA THR A 282 -5.80 1.60 -0.11
C THR A 282 -4.70 1.62 -1.18
N ALA A 283 -3.67 0.79 -1.03
CA ALA A 283 -2.62 0.66 -2.04
C ALA A 283 -3.12 0.11 -3.39
N ILE A 284 -4.26 -0.59 -3.42
CA ILE A 284 -4.93 -0.98 -4.65
C ILE A 284 -5.36 0.29 -5.41
N ILE A 285 -5.97 1.25 -4.71
CA ILE A 285 -6.38 2.54 -5.27
C ILE A 285 -5.14 3.28 -5.83
N VAL A 286 -4.06 3.31 -5.04
CA VAL A 286 -2.78 3.92 -5.46
C VAL A 286 -2.23 3.27 -6.72
N ALA A 287 -2.27 1.94 -6.81
CA ALA A 287 -1.76 1.21 -7.98
C ALA A 287 -2.54 1.55 -9.26
N PHE A 288 -3.88 1.59 -9.19
CA PHE A 288 -4.73 1.94 -10.33
C PHE A 288 -4.65 3.43 -10.67
N LEU A 289 -4.72 4.33 -9.69
CA LEU A 289 -4.55 5.77 -9.91
C LEU A 289 -3.19 6.09 -10.54
N GLY A 290 -2.13 5.39 -10.13
CA GLY A 290 -0.79 5.45 -10.71
C GLY A 290 -0.66 4.68 -12.04
N ARG A 291 -1.77 4.13 -12.58
CA ARG A 291 -1.84 3.36 -13.84
C ARG A 291 -0.81 2.22 -13.91
N LEU A 292 -0.58 1.59 -12.78
CA LEU A 292 0.40 0.51 -12.63
C LEU A 292 1.82 0.90 -13.10
N ASN A 293 2.10 2.18 -13.25
CA ASN A 293 3.41 2.69 -13.63
C ASN A 293 4.19 3.05 -12.36
N PRO A 294 5.43 2.57 -12.16
CA PRO A 294 6.21 2.83 -10.96
C PRO A 294 6.35 4.32 -10.59
N PHE A 295 6.57 5.18 -11.58
CA PHE A 295 6.64 6.63 -11.33
C PHE A 295 5.27 7.25 -11.05
N GLY A 296 4.22 6.79 -11.74
CA GLY A 296 2.84 7.22 -11.47
C GLY A 296 2.38 6.85 -10.06
N ILE A 297 2.81 5.71 -9.54
CA ILE A 297 2.53 5.23 -8.20
C ILE A 297 3.10 6.18 -7.13
N ILE A 298 4.26 6.81 -7.35
CA ILE A 298 4.81 7.81 -6.42
C ILE A 298 3.82 8.97 -6.25
N PHE A 299 3.37 9.56 -7.35
CA PHE A 299 2.42 10.68 -7.29
C PHE A 299 1.07 10.26 -6.72
N ALA A 300 0.57 9.09 -7.12
CA ALA A 300 -0.67 8.53 -6.59
C ALA A 300 -0.59 8.28 -5.07
N SER A 301 0.55 7.77 -4.58
CA SER A 301 0.76 7.53 -3.15
C SER A 301 0.75 8.82 -2.33
N LEU A 302 1.32 9.91 -2.86
CA LEU A 302 1.28 11.23 -2.22
C LEU A 302 -0.14 11.78 -2.15
N ILE A 303 -0.91 11.67 -3.24
CA ILE A 303 -2.30 12.14 -3.29
C ILE A 303 -3.17 11.38 -2.29
N VAL A 304 -3.05 10.05 -2.27
CA VAL A 304 -3.85 9.22 -1.35
C VAL A 304 -3.38 9.38 0.11
N ALA A 305 -2.07 9.53 0.37
CA ALA A 305 -1.57 9.88 1.70
C ALA A 305 -2.12 11.22 2.20
N LEU A 306 -2.28 12.20 1.29
CA LEU A 306 -2.90 13.49 1.63
C LEU A 306 -4.36 13.32 2.07
N THR A 307 -5.10 12.36 1.51
CA THR A 307 -6.48 12.10 1.99
C THR A 307 -6.53 11.53 3.41
N TYR A 308 -5.54 10.75 3.83
CA TYR A 308 -5.42 10.31 5.22
C TYR A 308 -5.16 11.47 6.16
N LEU A 309 -4.16 12.31 5.85
CA LEU A 309 -3.84 13.49 6.66
C LEU A 309 -4.99 14.50 6.67
N GLY A 310 -5.64 14.68 5.53
CA GLY A 310 -6.81 15.54 5.40
C GLY A 310 -7.96 15.09 6.30
N ALA A 311 -8.22 13.78 6.36
CA ALA A 311 -9.25 13.23 7.25
C ALA A 311 -8.91 13.44 8.73
N GLU A 312 -7.64 13.24 9.12
CA GLU A 312 -7.17 13.50 10.49
C GLU A 312 -7.28 14.99 10.84
N THR A 313 -6.90 15.87 9.93
CA THR A 313 -7.02 17.32 10.10
C THR A 313 -8.48 17.77 10.18
N ALA A 314 -9.33 17.27 9.30
CA ALA A 314 -10.76 17.55 9.33
C ALA A 314 -11.44 17.03 10.61
N GLN A 315 -11.00 15.88 11.13
CA GLN A 315 -11.47 15.37 12.41
C GLN A 315 -11.12 16.32 13.56
N ILE A 316 -9.91 16.89 13.57
CA ILE A 316 -9.44 17.79 14.64
C ILE A 316 -10.18 19.13 14.58
N PHE A 317 -10.27 19.76 13.40
CA PHE A 317 -10.79 21.12 13.25
C PHE A 317 -12.31 21.19 13.07
N LEU A 318 -12.89 20.21 12.37
CA LEU A 318 -14.33 20.19 12.04
C LEU A 318 -15.11 19.13 12.82
N GLN A 319 -14.44 18.33 13.64
CA GLN A 319 -15.03 17.21 14.41
C GLN A 319 -15.80 16.21 13.54
N ILE A 320 -15.39 16.06 12.28
CA ILE A 320 -15.96 15.11 11.34
C ILE A 320 -15.34 13.72 11.56
N PRO A 321 -16.10 12.61 11.46
CA PRO A 321 -15.53 11.28 11.59
C PRO A 321 -14.38 11.05 10.61
N LYS A 322 -13.28 10.44 11.05
CA LYS A 322 -12.10 10.15 10.20
C LYS A 322 -12.41 9.31 8.96
N TYR A 323 -13.53 8.57 8.97
CA TYR A 323 -14.00 7.77 7.83
C TYR A 323 -14.33 8.62 6.59
N THR A 324 -14.46 9.94 6.70
CA THR A 324 -14.58 10.83 5.53
C THR A 324 -13.41 10.68 4.57
N GLY A 325 -12.20 10.39 5.06
CA GLY A 325 -11.04 10.09 4.21
C GLY A 325 -11.26 8.86 3.32
N GLN A 326 -11.90 7.81 3.84
CA GLN A 326 -12.23 6.61 3.06
C GLN A 326 -13.27 6.91 1.98
N VAL A 327 -14.21 7.83 2.22
CA VAL A 327 -15.16 8.29 1.20
C VAL A 327 -14.42 9.00 0.06
N PHE A 328 -13.48 9.88 0.37
CA PHE A 328 -12.63 10.52 -0.66
C PHE A 328 -11.80 9.51 -1.45
N GLN A 329 -11.24 8.49 -0.78
CA GLN A 329 -10.51 7.41 -1.43
C GLN A 329 -11.41 6.59 -2.35
N GLY A 330 -12.63 6.28 -1.93
CA GLY A 330 -13.64 5.61 -2.75
C GLY A 330 -14.04 6.45 -3.96
N CYS A 331 -14.23 7.75 -3.79
CA CYS A 331 -14.49 8.68 -4.90
C CYS A 331 -13.32 8.72 -5.90
N LEU A 332 -12.07 8.75 -5.41
CA LEU A 332 -10.88 8.72 -6.27
C LEU A 332 -10.83 7.43 -7.11
N LEU A 333 -11.09 6.28 -6.50
CA LEU A 333 -11.11 5.01 -7.22
C LEU A 333 -12.20 5.00 -8.30
N TYR A 334 -13.43 5.34 -7.91
CA TYR A 334 -14.57 5.33 -8.84
C TYR A 334 -14.39 6.33 -10.00
N THR A 335 -13.92 7.54 -9.70
CA THR A 335 -13.70 8.56 -10.74
C THR A 335 -12.53 8.22 -11.65
N SER A 336 -11.49 7.55 -11.16
CA SER A 336 -10.37 7.10 -12.00
C SER A 336 -10.81 5.98 -12.96
N ASP A 337 -11.63 5.06 -12.49
CA ASP A 337 -12.19 3.96 -13.28
C ASP A 337 -13.20 4.48 -14.31
N ALA A 338 -14.15 5.32 -13.88
CA ALA A 338 -15.12 5.96 -14.76
C ALA A 338 -14.47 6.88 -15.80
N ALA A 339 -13.38 7.55 -15.47
CA ALA A 339 -12.65 8.39 -16.42
C ALA A 339 -11.89 7.55 -17.45
N ASP A 340 -11.44 6.36 -17.11
CA ASP A 340 -10.86 5.42 -18.08
C ASP A 340 -11.95 4.79 -18.97
N ASP A 341 -13.15 4.48 -18.44
CA ASP A 341 -14.28 3.95 -19.19
C ASP A 341 -14.94 4.98 -20.13
N LEU A 342 -14.98 6.26 -19.75
CA LEU A 342 -15.54 7.33 -20.60
C LEU A 342 -14.76 7.55 -21.89
N TRP A 343 -13.50 7.10 -21.95
CA TRP A 343 -12.59 7.29 -23.08
C TRP A 343 -12.20 5.98 -23.79
N CYS A 344 -12.65 4.84 -23.26
CA CYS A 344 -12.62 3.53 -23.91
C CYS A 344 -13.96 3.19 -24.55
#